data_56466cd1d2b8c24c505cca35d00241f8
#
_entry.id   56466cd1d2b8c24c505cca35d00241f8
#
_cell.length_a   1.000
_cell.length_b   1.000
_cell.length_c   1.000
_cell.angle_alpha   90.00
_cell.angle_beta   90.00
_cell.angle_gamma   90.00
#
_symmetry.space_group_name_H-M   'P 1'
#
loop_
_entity.id
_entity.type
_entity.pdbx_description
1 polymer ?
#
loop_
_entity_poly.entity_id
_entity_poly.type
_entity_poly.pdbx_seq_one_letter_code
_entity_poly.pdbx_strand_id
1 'polypeptide(L)'
;MMNLIETLQIFRMDTSNVVTSPTAHPSSVEIVQCADCSADDPQWASINRGVLICTDCCSVHRNLGRQYSHVRSLNRGMWDTPQLELVKLLHKTGSNRVWEHTMLDPSSSSKFRRKPLPNDPVLPTKEAFIKAKYVDHLFIRKPSKDGEPWSSDDVNKQLWSCVRTAHVDTTLRLLAMGADVNYVDSEKGNSPLHVAAKEGQAMQVELLHIYGADPLLCNAAELTPAQLAQQDGFTDLANRLDELSFDLTNRLSLFLCGRKPDHQHQQHFLIPELTAKNSVETLRSVRFKVQALPDFVFEKLLQDVYDEVDRRETQAAWVAMNQGKITSGNEQCVAVFLPVAESLHSQQREISYDKNLQNSTFGNLQLS
;
A
#
# COMPACT_ATOMS: atom_id res chain seq x y z
N MET A 1 13.97 -9.47 -10.15
CA MET A 1 14.23 -9.16 -8.72
C MET A 1 15.32 -8.11 -8.68
N MET A 2 14.99 -6.90 -8.31
CA MET A 2 15.98 -5.85 -8.09
C MET A 2 16.82 -6.18 -6.86
N ASN A 3 18.14 -6.08 -6.98
CA ASN A 3 19.11 -6.38 -5.92
C ASN A 3 19.08 -5.26 -4.87
N LEU A 4 19.41 -5.58 -3.61
CA LEU A 4 19.50 -4.68 -2.46
C LEU A 4 20.24 -3.37 -2.78
N ILE A 5 21.37 -3.50 -3.49
CA ILE A 5 22.22 -2.39 -3.90
C ILE A 5 21.47 -1.46 -4.88
N GLU A 6 20.69 -2.01 -5.79
CA GLU A 6 19.90 -1.24 -6.76
C GLU A 6 18.77 -0.46 -6.10
N THR A 7 18.09 -1.06 -5.11
CA THR A 7 17.00 -0.36 -4.38
C THR A 7 17.54 0.82 -3.57
N LEU A 8 18.68 0.67 -2.88
CA LEU A 8 19.30 1.74 -2.13
C LEU A 8 19.97 2.78 -3.04
N GLN A 9 20.54 2.37 -4.18
CA GLN A 9 21.09 3.29 -5.18
C GLN A 9 20.01 4.13 -5.83
N ILE A 10 18.82 3.59 -6.04
CA ILE A 10 17.68 4.31 -6.63
C ILE A 10 17.20 5.46 -5.72
N PHE A 11 17.24 5.31 -4.41
CA PHE A 11 16.97 6.42 -3.48
C PHE A 11 18.14 7.42 -3.35
N ARG A 12 19.34 7.03 -3.79
CA ARG A 12 20.55 7.86 -3.76
C ARG A 12 20.92 8.50 -5.11
N MET A 13 20.38 8.00 -6.22
CA MET A 13 20.82 8.39 -7.57
C MET A 13 19.65 8.84 -8.45
N ASP A 14 19.27 10.09 -8.33
CA ASP A 14 18.60 10.81 -9.44
C ASP A 14 19.22 12.22 -9.62
N THR A 15 20.55 12.28 -9.76
CA THR A 15 21.28 13.54 -10.07
C THR A 15 22.04 13.50 -11.39
N SER A 16 21.76 12.54 -12.29
CA SER A 16 22.57 12.38 -13.51
C SER A 16 21.90 12.85 -14.81
N ASN A 17 21.10 13.93 -14.80
CA ASN A 17 20.75 14.67 -16.01
C ASN A 17 20.57 16.16 -15.74
N VAL A 18 21.61 16.81 -15.21
CA VAL A 18 21.74 18.27 -15.27
C VAL A 18 22.93 18.59 -16.16
N VAL A 19 22.62 19.22 -17.27
CA VAL A 19 23.61 19.84 -18.16
C VAL A 19 24.45 20.80 -17.33
N THR A 20 25.72 20.48 -17.18
CA THR A 20 26.68 21.23 -16.37
C THR A 20 26.99 22.58 -16.99
N SER A 21 26.60 23.65 -16.32
CA SER A 21 27.31 24.92 -16.36
C SER A 21 28.39 24.92 -15.27
N PRO A 22 29.58 25.48 -15.51
CA PRO A 22 30.79 25.24 -14.70
C PRO A 22 30.94 26.16 -13.48
N THR A 23 29.92 26.31 -12.63
CA THR A 23 30.02 27.03 -11.35
C THR A 23 29.06 26.46 -10.28
N ALA A 24 28.98 25.13 -10.18
CA ALA A 24 28.21 24.53 -9.09
C ALA A 24 29.16 24.03 -7.98
N HIS A 25 28.94 24.52 -6.76
CA HIS A 25 29.45 23.96 -5.53
C HIS A 25 29.16 22.44 -5.48
N PRO A 26 30.03 21.61 -4.80
CA PRO A 26 29.78 20.17 -4.74
C PRO A 26 28.40 19.90 -4.18
N SER A 27 27.57 19.27 -5.00
CA SER A 27 26.20 18.90 -4.67
C SER A 27 26.19 18.10 -3.36
N SER A 28 25.54 18.65 -2.34
CA SER A 28 25.26 17.95 -1.10
C SER A 28 24.55 16.65 -1.43
N VAL A 29 25.14 15.53 -1.09
CA VAL A 29 24.45 14.22 -1.12
C VAL A 29 23.21 14.40 -0.26
N GLU A 30 22.03 14.27 -0.84
CA GLU A 30 20.78 14.41 -0.10
C GLU A 30 20.69 13.25 0.89
N ILE A 31 20.91 13.55 2.17
CA ILE A 31 20.88 12.55 3.23
C ILE A 31 19.42 12.18 3.46
N VAL A 32 19.06 10.95 3.11
CA VAL A 32 17.71 10.43 3.34
C VAL A 32 17.54 10.13 4.83
N GLN A 33 16.56 10.77 5.45
CA GLN A 33 16.31 10.68 6.89
C GLN A 33 14.89 10.13 7.18
N CYS A 34 14.77 9.53 8.37
CA CYS A 34 13.48 9.10 8.92
C CYS A 34 12.51 10.26 9.03
N ALA A 35 11.32 10.11 8.45
CA ALA A 35 10.27 11.13 8.47
C ALA A 35 9.81 11.52 9.88
N ASP A 36 10.00 10.67 10.90
CA ASP A 36 9.44 10.87 12.23
C ASP A 36 10.48 11.32 13.26
N CYS A 37 11.73 10.83 13.19
CA CYS A 37 12.74 11.16 14.18
C CYS A 37 14.07 11.66 13.57
N SER A 38 14.11 11.84 12.25
CA SER A 38 15.30 12.30 11.50
C SER A 38 16.56 11.41 11.68
N ALA A 39 16.39 10.13 12.07
CA ALA A 39 17.49 9.17 12.04
C ALA A 39 17.94 8.93 10.59
N ASP A 40 19.23 8.83 10.38
CA ASP A 40 19.80 8.55 9.07
C ASP A 40 19.50 7.12 8.60
N ASP A 41 19.58 6.91 7.28
CA ASP A 41 19.47 5.62 6.61
C ASP A 41 18.21 4.81 7.00
N PRO A 42 16.99 5.33 6.71
CA PRO A 42 15.74 4.63 6.99
C PRO A 42 15.65 3.34 6.18
N GLN A 43 15.27 2.24 6.83
CA GLN A 43 15.22 0.89 6.23
C GLN A 43 13.80 0.46 5.83
N TRP A 44 12.82 1.29 6.10
CA TRP A 44 11.40 0.98 5.91
C TRP A 44 10.67 2.13 5.21
N ALA A 45 9.59 1.80 4.52
CA ALA A 45 8.65 2.77 3.97
C ALA A 45 7.25 2.54 4.54
N SER A 46 6.53 3.62 4.80
CA SER A 46 5.08 3.60 4.95
C SER A 46 4.46 3.99 3.61
N ILE A 47 3.92 3.01 2.89
CA ILE A 47 3.51 3.15 1.49
C ILE A 47 2.36 4.15 1.36
N ASN A 48 1.30 3.96 2.17
CA ASN A 48 0.12 4.85 2.15
C ASN A 48 0.39 6.24 2.73
N ARG A 49 1.51 6.44 3.44
CA ARG A 49 1.93 7.76 3.93
C ARG A 49 2.99 8.40 3.03
N GLY A 50 3.60 7.62 2.12
CA GLY A 50 4.63 8.09 1.20
C GLY A 50 5.91 8.53 1.91
N VAL A 51 6.26 7.95 3.05
CA VAL A 51 7.40 8.36 3.88
C VAL A 51 8.34 7.21 4.18
N LEU A 52 9.63 7.55 4.36
CA LEU A 52 10.67 6.62 4.77
C LEU A 52 10.90 6.72 6.27
N ILE A 53 11.03 5.60 6.95
CA ILE A 53 11.10 5.50 8.41
C ILE A 53 12.21 4.55 8.87
N CYS A 54 12.82 4.86 10.01
CA CYS A 54 13.81 4.01 10.65
C CYS A 54 13.16 2.80 11.34
N THR A 55 13.96 1.83 11.76
CA THR A 55 13.50 0.61 12.43
C THR A 55 12.73 0.90 13.71
N ASP A 56 13.17 1.84 14.53
CA ASP A 56 12.47 2.20 15.78
C ASP A 56 11.07 2.76 15.52
N CYS A 57 10.96 3.74 14.60
CA CYS A 57 9.66 4.31 14.21
C CYS A 57 8.79 3.27 13.54
N CYS A 58 9.36 2.39 12.70
CA CYS A 58 8.63 1.30 12.07
C CYS A 58 7.97 0.36 13.10
N SER A 59 8.59 0.12 14.26
CA SER A 59 7.98 -0.69 15.31
C SER A 59 6.64 -0.11 15.79
N VAL A 60 6.55 1.21 15.90
CA VAL A 60 5.31 1.92 16.24
C VAL A 60 4.30 1.82 15.09
N HIS A 61 4.73 2.12 13.85
CA HIS A 61 3.85 2.05 12.67
C HIS A 61 3.21 0.67 12.50
N ARG A 62 3.95 -0.40 12.73
CA ARG A 62 3.42 -1.78 12.69
C ARG A 62 2.33 -2.02 13.73
N ASN A 63 2.48 -1.43 14.93
CA ASN A 63 1.49 -1.56 16.01
C ASN A 63 0.22 -0.74 15.75
N LEU A 64 0.28 0.31 14.92
CA LEU A 64 -0.92 1.06 14.53
C LEU A 64 -1.87 0.25 13.65
N GLY A 65 -1.35 -0.73 12.92
CA GLY A 65 -2.10 -1.50 11.94
C GLY A 65 -2.02 -0.92 10.52
N ARG A 66 -2.28 -1.80 9.54
CA ARG A 66 -2.13 -1.51 8.10
C ARG A 66 -3.02 -0.35 7.64
N GLN A 67 -4.23 -0.22 8.19
CA GLN A 67 -5.17 0.87 7.87
C GLN A 67 -4.58 2.26 8.18
N TYR A 68 -3.71 2.37 9.17
CA TYR A 68 -3.03 3.63 9.49
C TYR A 68 -1.68 3.72 8.80
N SER A 69 -0.93 2.63 8.74
CA SER A 69 0.40 2.62 8.14
C SER A 69 0.73 1.27 7.52
N HIS A 70 0.71 1.23 6.20
CA HIS A 70 1.12 0.07 5.43
C HIS A 70 2.64 0.09 5.26
N VAL A 71 3.36 -0.63 6.12
CA VAL A 71 4.83 -0.62 6.14
C VAL A 71 5.43 -1.75 5.30
N ARG A 72 6.52 -1.45 4.60
CA ARG A 72 7.31 -2.43 3.84
C ARG A 72 8.80 -2.16 3.99
N SER A 73 9.61 -3.24 4.08
CA SER A 73 11.06 -3.12 4.14
C SER A 73 11.61 -2.67 2.78
N LEU A 74 12.53 -1.71 2.78
CA LEU A 74 13.25 -1.28 1.57
C LEU A 74 14.27 -2.33 1.13
N ASN A 75 14.79 -3.11 2.07
CA ASN A 75 15.89 -4.04 1.85
C ASN A 75 15.45 -5.49 1.64
N ARG A 76 14.30 -5.88 2.18
CA ARG A 76 13.85 -7.28 2.24
C ARG A 76 12.35 -7.39 1.94
N GLY A 77 11.89 -6.79 0.87
CA GLY A 77 10.50 -6.90 0.44
C GLY A 77 10.42 -7.23 -1.04
N MET A 78 9.42 -8.00 -1.42
CA MET A 78 9.05 -8.04 -2.83
C MET A 78 8.25 -6.77 -3.13
N TRP A 79 8.87 -5.85 -3.84
CA TRP A 79 8.24 -4.63 -4.28
C TRP A 79 7.62 -4.83 -5.66
N ASP A 80 6.39 -4.40 -5.79
CA ASP A 80 5.80 -4.15 -7.08
C ASP A 80 6.41 -2.86 -7.65
N THR A 81 6.88 -2.88 -8.88
CA THR A 81 7.61 -1.74 -9.47
C THR A 81 6.82 -0.44 -9.41
N PRO A 82 5.50 -0.39 -9.78
CA PRO A 82 4.73 0.85 -9.68
C PRO A 82 4.59 1.36 -8.23
N GLN A 83 4.43 0.49 -7.25
CA GLN A 83 4.37 0.92 -5.84
C GLN A 83 5.70 1.52 -5.37
N LEU A 84 6.84 0.93 -5.78
CA LEU A 84 8.16 1.47 -5.44
C LEU A 84 8.36 2.85 -6.08
N GLU A 85 7.97 3.02 -7.33
CA GLU A 85 8.06 4.29 -8.05
C GLU A 85 7.16 5.36 -7.42
N LEU A 86 5.95 5.00 -6.98
CA LEU A 86 5.08 5.91 -6.25
C LEU A 86 5.73 6.38 -4.94
N VAL A 87 6.31 5.47 -4.14
CA VAL A 87 6.97 5.86 -2.88
C VAL A 87 8.16 6.78 -3.13
N LYS A 88 8.96 6.53 -4.17
CA LYS A 88 10.04 7.43 -4.59
C LYS A 88 9.52 8.80 -4.99
N LEU A 89 8.46 8.84 -5.81
CA LEU A 89 7.86 10.09 -6.25
C LEU A 89 7.32 10.89 -5.06
N LEU A 90 6.57 10.25 -4.17
CA LEU A 90 6.04 10.88 -2.96
C LEU A 90 7.17 11.39 -2.04
N HIS A 91 8.24 10.62 -1.87
CA HIS A 91 9.42 11.07 -1.13
C HIS A 91 10.06 12.29 -1.77
N LYS A 92 10.30 12.26 -3.09
CA LYS A 92 10.90 13.36 -3.88
C LYS A 92 10.03 14.63 -3.85
N THR A 93 8.70 14.50 -3.91
CA THR A 93 7.78 15.64 -3.82
C THR A 93 7.60 16.17 -2.40
N GLY A 94 8.19 15.50 -1.41
CA GLY A 94 8.16 15.95 -0.02
C GLY A 94 6.85 15.63 0.68
N SER A 95 6.28 14.45 0.48
CA SER A 95 5.05 13.97 1.13
C SER A 95 5.02 14.18 2.64
N ASN A 96 6.19 14.10 3.31
CA ASN A 96 6.26 14.35 4.76
C ASN A 96 5.76 15.76 5.16
N ARG A 97 5.86 16.74 4.25
CA ARG A 97 5.32 18.09 4.49
C ARG A 97 3.80 18.12 4.57
N VAL A 98 3.13 17.17 3.98
CA VAL A 98 1.66 17.01 4.11
C VAL A 98 1.31 16.69 5.56
N TRP A 99 2.06 15.77 6.17
CA TRP A 99 1.83 15.26 7.52
C TRP A 99 2.30 16.22 8.63
N GLU A 100 3.18 17.18 8.31
CA GLU A 100 3.82 18.10 9.26
C GLU A 100 3.53 19.57 8.95
N HIS A 101 2.53 19.86 8.14
CA HIS A 101 2.32 21.20 7.59
C HIS A 101 2.19 22.29 8.67
N THR A 102 1.42 22.03 9.73
CA THR A 102 1.16 23.01 10.80
C THR A 102 2.00 22.77 12.06
N MET A 103 2.95 21.82 12.02
CA MET A 103 3.73 21.45 13.21
C MET A 103 4.57 22.61 13.76
N LEU A 104 5.12 23.44 12.87
CA LEU A 104 5.92 24.61 13.23
C LEU A 104 5.13 25.90 13.29
N ASP A 105 3.80 25.87 13.16
CA ASP A 105 2.95 27.04 13.23
C ASP A 105 2.96 27.59 14.66
N PRO A 106 3.42 28.86 14.87
CA PRO A 106 3.46 29.49 16.19
C PRO A 106 2.09 29.62 16.84
N SER A 107 1.02 29.71 16.03
CA SER A 107 -0.37 29.83 16.49
C SER A 107 -0.96 28.49 16.95
N SER A 108 -0.31 27.38 16.62
CA SER A 108 -0.74 26.05 17.02
C SER A 108 -0.57 25.84 18.52
N SER A 109 -1.64 25.44 19.19
CA SER A 109 -1.63 25.04 20.62
C SER A 109 -1.06 23.63 20.85
N SER A 110 -0.49 23.00 19.82
CA SER A 110 0.04 21.64 19.91
C SER A 110 1.19 21.52 20.92
N LYS A 111 1.13 20.49 21.74
CA LYS A 111 2.22 20.09 22.64
C LYS A 111 3.47 19.60 21.89
N PHE A 112 3.33 19.21 20.61
CA PHE A 112 4.41 18.73 19.78
C PHE A 112 4.98 19.88 18.94
N ARG A 113 5.99 20.59 19.46
CA ARG A 113 6.65 21.69 18.76
C ARG A 113 7.93 21.26 18.02
N ARG A 114 8.35 20.02 18.18
CA ARG A 114 9.51 19.42 17.52
C ARG A 114 9.28 17.94 17.30
N LYS A 115 9.99 17.39 16.33
CA LYS A 115 10.08 15.93 16.14
C LYS A 115 10.84 15.30 17.31
N PRO A 116 10.56 14.03 17.62
CA PRO A 116 11.45 13.21 18.43
C PRO A 116 12.85 13.14 17.80
N LEU A 117 13.86 13.02 18.62
CA LEU A 117 15.24 12.78 18.19
C LEU A 117 15.45 11.28 17.93
N PRO A 118 16.49 10.89 17.15
CA PRO A 118 16.83 9.48 16.93
C PRO A 118 16.99 8.67 18.21
N ASN A 119 17.58 9.28 19.25
CA ASN A 119 17.86 8.65 20.55
C ASN A 119 16.73 8.78 21.57
N ASP A 120 15.62 9.46 21.24
CA ASP A 120 14.48 9.52 22.13
C ASP A 120 13.83 8.12 22.26
N PRO A 121 13.25 7.79 23.42
CA PRO A 121 12.65 6.48 23.63
C PRO A 121 11.48 6.24 22.68
N VAL A 122 11.35 5.00 22.22
CA VAL A 122 10.24 4.59 21.34
C VAL A 122 8.92 4.78 22.07
N LEU A 123 8.84 4.31 23.31
CA LEU A 123 7.70 4.48 24.20
C LEU A 123 8.08 5.39 25.37
N PRO A 124 7.30 6.40 25.70
CA PRO A 124 6.08 6.85 25.00
C PRO A 124 6.35 7.91 23.89
N THR A 125 7.58 8.43 23.76
CA THR A 125 7.86 9.69 23.04
C THR A 125 7.60 9.58 21.53
N LYS A 126 8.25 8.62 20.84
CA LYS A 126 8.05 8.41 19.40
C LYS A 126 6.63 7.95 19.11
N GLU A 127 6.07 7.07 19.95
CA GLU A 127 4.70 6.59 19.80
C GLU A 127 3.68 7.72 19.85
N ALA A 128 3.75 8.60 20.85
CA ALA A 128 2.83 9.71 21.00
C ALA A 128 2.88 10.67 19.81
N PHE A 129 4.09 10.95 19.29
CA PHE A 129 4.27 11.80 18.12
C PHE A 129 3.69 11.15 16.85
N ILE A 130 4.00 9.88 16.60
CA ILE A 130 3.55 9.13 15.42
C ILE A 130 2.03 9.00 15.42
N LYS A 131 1.40 8.72 16.57
CA LYS A 131 -0.07 8.71 16.70
C LYS A 131 -0.67 10.07 16.38
N ALA A 132 -0.15 11.15 16.97
CA ALA A 132 -0.63 12.51 16.71
C ALA A 132 -0.50 12.88 15.22
N LYS A 133 0.57 12.45 14.55
CA LYS A 133 0.84 12.75 13.16
C LYS A 133 -0.05 11.98 12.19
N TYR A 134 -0.20 10.66 12.35
CA TYR A 134 -0.82 9.77 11.36
C TYR A 134 -2.18 9.20 11.74
N VAL A 135 -2.56 9.25 13.01
CA VAL A 135 -3.88 8.80 13.48
C VAL A 135 -4.79 10.00 13.75
N ASP A 136 -4.29 10.95 14.55
CA ASP A 136 -5.06 12.14 14.93
C ASP A 136 -5.03 13.25 13.85
N HIS A 137 -4.13 13.11 12.85
CA HIS A 137 -3.91 14.07 11.77
C HIS A 137 -3.70 15.51 12.29
N LEU A 138 -2.99 15.63 13.42
CA LEU A 138 -2.88 16.88 14.19
C LEU A 138 -2.19 18.01 13.41
N PHE A 139 -1.27 17.67 12.49
CA PHE A 139 -0.45 18.66 11.80
C PHE A 139 -0.84 18.86 10.32
N ILE A 140 -1.93 18.24 9.86
CA ILE A 140 -2.42 18.42 8.50
C ILE A 140 -3.13 19.78 8.39
N ARG A 141 -2.82 20.51 7.31
CA ARG A 141 -3.55 21.76 7.01
C ARG A 141 -5.00 21.44 6.69
N LYS A 142 -5.91 22.03 7.44
CA LYS A 142 -7.35 22.02 7.17
C LYS A 142 -7.71 23.30 6.42
N PRO A 143 -8.03 23.24 5.11
CA PRO A 143 -8.42 24.44 4.38
C PRO A 143 -9.76 24.94 4.86
N SER A 144 -9.94 26.26 4.74
CA SER A 144 -11.21 26.93 5.03
C SER A 144 -11.62 27.79 3.84
N LYS A 145 -12.92 27.95 3.63
CA LYS A 145 -13.52 28.85 2.68
C LYS A 145 -14.41 29.81 3.45
N ASP A 146 -14.18 31.10 3.27
CA ASP A 146 -14.91 32.14 3.97
C ASP A 146 -14.92 32.03 5.51
N GLY A 147 -13.85 31.42 6.07
CA GLY A 147 -13.71 31.21 7.52
C GLY A 147 -14.28 29.86 8.02
N GLU A 148 -15.04 29.15 7.20
CA GLU A 148 -15.60 27.83 7.53
C GLU A 148 -14.72 26.70 6.98
N PRO A 149 -14.55 25.59 7.72
CA PRO A 149 -13.84 24.41 7.23
C PRO A 149 -14.52 23.86 5.96
N TRP A 150 -13.74 23.32 5.04
CA TRP A 150 -14.29 22.62 3.88
C TRP A 150 -15.22 21.48 4.32
N SER A 151 -16.36 21.37 3.63
CA SER A 151 -17.24 20.21 3.79
C SER A 151 -16.59 18.95 3.21
N SER A 152 -17.07 17.77 3.60
CA SER A 152 -16.64 16.50 3.02
C SER A 152 -16.87 16.47 1.50
N ASP A 153 -17.95 17.07 1.02
CA ASP A 153 -18.27 17.17 -0.40
C ASP A 153 -17.28 18.07 -1.16
N ASP A 154 -16.84 19.18 -0.55
CA ASP A 154 -15.79 20.04 -1.14
C ASP A 154 -14.47 19.26 -1.28
N VAL A 155 -14.09 18.50 -0.26
CA VAL A 155 -12.86 17.69 -0.28
C VAL A 155 -12.94 16.61 -1.35
N ASN A 156 -14.08 15.92 -1.47
CA ASN A 156 -14.33 14.90 -2.47
C ASN A 156 -14.27 15.44 -3.90
N LYS A 157 -14.93 16.58 -4.15
CA LYS A 157 -14.90 17.27 -5.45
C LYS A 157 -13.48 17.72 -5.82
N GLN A 158 -12.70 18.18 -4.85
CA GLN A 158 -11.30 18.54 -5.08
C GLN A 158 -10.45 17.29 -5.42
N LEU A 159 -10.65 16.16 -4.71
CA LEU A 159 -10.01 14.90 -5.05
C LEU A 159 -10.34 14.49 -6.49
N TRP A 160 -11.63 14.43 -6.82
CA TRP A 160 -12.12 14.07 -8.15
C TRP A 160 -11.53 14.95 -9.27
N SER A 161 -11.30 16.23 -8.96
CA SER A 161 -10.69 17.17 -9.92
C SER A 161 -9.17 17.02 -10.02
N CYS A 162 -8.44 16.89 -8.89
CA CYS A 162 -6.98 16.95 -8.88
C CYS A 162 -6.31 15.71 -9.49
N VAL A 163 -6.97 14.54 -9.48
CA VAL A 163 -6.42 13.29 -10.02
C VAL A 163 -6.21 13.30 -11.55
N ARG A 164 -6.66 14.34 -12.25
CA ARG A 164 -6.35 14.59 -13.68
C ARG A 164 -4.91 14.98 -13.91
N THR A 165 -4.20 15.37 -12.87
CA THR A 165 -2.83 15.89 -12.93
C THR A 165 -1.85 14.94 -12.28
N ALA A 166 -0.56 15.10 -12.59
CA ALA A 166 0.50 14.29 -12.00
C ALA A 166 0.86 14.68 -10.55
N HIS A 167 0.13 15.61 -9.91
CA HIS A 167 0.43 16.11 -8.57
C HIS A 167 -0.08 15.17 -7.47
N VAL A 168 0.62 14.05 -7.26
CA VAL A 168 0.27 13.04 -6.25
C VAL A 168 0.32 13.56 -4.79
N ASP A 169 1.13 14.56 -4.50
CA ASP A 169 1.20 15.21 -3.19
C ASP A 169 -0.11 15.91 -2.83
N THR A 170 -0.77 16.54 -3.79
CA THR A 170 -2.09 17.16 -3.61
C THR A 170 -3.16 16.11 -3.34
N THR A 171 -3.16 15.02 -4.11
CA THR A 171 -4.05 13.88 -3.91
C THR A 171 -3.83 13.25 -2.53
N LEU A 172 -2.57 13.00 -2.14
CA LEU A 172 -2.23 12.47 -0.83
C LEU A 172 -2.78 13.37 0.31
N ARG A 173 -2.67 14.68 0.17
CA ARG A 173 -3.20 15.63 1.15
C ARG A 173 -4.72 15.56 1.29
N LEU A 174 -5.45 15.47 0.17
CA LEU A 174 -6.91 15.36 0.18
C LEU A 174 -7.37 14.02 0.79
N LEU A 175 -6.70 12.92 0.46
CA LEU A 175 -6.93 11.61 1.08
C LEU A 175 -6.63 11.64 2.59
N ALA A 176 -5.55 12.31 3.01
CA ALA A 176 -5.22 12.50 4.43
C ALA A 176 -6.26 13.35 5.17
N MET A 177 -6.98 14.22 4.47
CA MET A 177 -8.10 15.00 5.00
C MET A 177 -9.42 14.23 5.07
N GLY A 178 -9.44 12.99 4.60
CA GLY A 178 -10.62 12.12 4.63
C GLY A 178 -11.48 12.19 3.36
N ALA A 179 -10.90 12.56 2.20
CA ALA A 179 -11.61 12.45 0.94
C ALA A 179 -12.02 10.99 0.69
N ASP A 180 -13.24 10.79 0.23
CA ASP A 180 -13.74 9.49 -0.21
C ASP A 180 -13.09 9.13 -1.54
N VAL A 181 -12.29 8.08 -1.52
CA VAL A 181 -11.56 7.58 -2.69
C VAL A 181 -12.50 7.02 -3.77
N ASN A 182 -13.70 6.57 -3.37
CA ASN A 182 -14.74 6.04 -4.24
C ASN A 182 -15.90 7.03 -4.45
N TYR A 183 -15.69 8.32 -4.16
CA TYR A 183 -16.66 9.36 -4.47
C TYR A 183 -17.07 9.30 -5.95
N VAL A 184 -18.37 9.40 -6.20
CA VAL A 184 -18.94 9.32 -7.56
C VAL A 184 -19.54 10.67 -7.94
N ASP A 185 -19.15 11.21 -9.09
CA ASP A 185 -19.76 12.42 -9.60
C ASP A 185 -21.22 12.17 -10.06
N SER A 186 -22.08 13.16 -9.88
CA SER A 186 -23.52 13.03 -10.14
C SER A 186 -23.89 13.05 -11.63
N GLU A 187 -22.98 13.48 -12.53
CA GLU A 187 -23.29 13.63 -13.95
C GLU A 187 -22.97 12.37 -14.75
N LYS A 188 -21.75 11.87 -14.60
CA LYS A 188 -21.23 10.73 -15.39
C LYS A 188 -21.03 9.46 -14.56
N GLY A 189 -21.20 9.54 -13.26
CA GLY A 189 -20.94 8.42 -12.38
C GLY A 189 -19.46 8.02 -12.28
N ASN A 190 -18.54 8.93 -12.62
CA ASN A 190 -17.11 8.64 -12.58
C ASN A 190 -16.54 8.80 -11.17
N SER A 191 -15.82 7.78 -10.69
CA SER A 191 -14.99 7.90 -9.49
C SER A 191 -13.65 8.60 -9.79
N PRO A 192 -12.87 9.03 -8.77
CA PRO A 192 -11.51 9.52 -8.97
C PRO A 192 -10.63 8.56 -9.78
N LEU A 193 -10.81 7.23 -9.58
CA LEU A 193 -10.07 6.22 -10.33
C LEU A 193 -10.43 6.22 -11.83
N HIS A 194 -11.71 6.39 -12.18
CA HIS A 194 -12.13 6.57 -13.57
C HIS A 194 -11.47 7.80 -14.23
N VAL A 195 -11.43 8.90 -13.47
CA VAL A 195 -10.84 10.15 -13.97
C VAL A 195 -9.34 9.98 -14.17
N ALA A 196 -8.61 9.42 -13.19
CA ALA A 196 -7.18 9.18 -13.28
C ALA A 196 -6.83 8.22 -14.44
N ALA A 197 -7.63 7.17 -14.63
CA ALA A 197 -7.47 6.19 -15.70
C ALA A 197 -7.65 6.82 -17.08
N LYS A 198 -8.72 7.62 -17.25
CA LYS A 198 -9.01 8.35 -18.48
C LYS A 198 -7.92 9.32 -18.89
N GLU A 199 -7.29 9.99 -17.92
CA GLU A 199 -6.23 10.98 -18.16
C GLU A 199 -4.82 10.34 -18.16
N GLY A 200 -4.71 9.01 -18.12
CA GLY A 200 -3.43 8.29 -18.18
C GLY A 200 -2.52 8.50 -16.94
N GLN A 201 -3.08 8.86 -15.79
CA GLN A 201 -2.32 9.24 -14.60
C GLN A 201 -1.94 8.02 -13.75
N ALA A 202 -0.95 7.24 -14.19
CA ALA A 202 -0.57 5.97 -13.57
C ALA A 202 -0.25 6.08 -12.06
N MET A 203 0.50 7.12 -11.63
CA MET A 203 0.84 7.29 -10.22
C MET A 203 -0.36 7.70 -9.36
N GLN A 204 -1.35 8.37 -9.93
CA GLN A 204 -2.62 8.63 -9.26
C GLN A 204 -3.41 7.34 -9.07
N VAL A 205 -3.46 6.48 -10.10
CA VAL A 205 -4.08 5.16 -10.03
C VAL A 205 -3.49 4.33 -8.88
N GLU A 206 -2.16 4.24 -8.81
CA GLU A 206 -1.47 3.51 -7.73
C GLU A 206 -1.80 4.10 -6.35
N LEU A 207 -1.78 5.43 -6.20
CA LEU A 207 -2.10 6.08 -4.92
C LEU A 207 -3.55 5.84 -4.50
N LEU A 208 -4.50 6.01 -5.42
CA LEU A 208 -5.92 5.77 -5.17
C LEU A 208 -6.18 4.31 -4.77
N HIS A 209 -5.56 3.34 -5.48
CA HIS A 209 -5.67 1.92 -5.15
C HIS A 209 -5.16 1.60 -3.74
N ILE A 210 -4.02 2.15 -3.32
CA ILE A 210 -3.48 1.99 -1.96
C ILE A 210 -4.47 2.51 -0.89
N TYR A 211 -5.28 3.50 -1.23
CA TYR A 211 -6.33 4.05 -0.37
C TYR A 211 -7.67 3.34 -0.51
N GLY A 212 -7.77 2.27 -1.28
CA GLY A 212 -8.95 1.42 -1.40
C GLY A 212 -9.91 1.84 -2.52
N ALA A 213 -9.41 2.49 -3.58
CA ALA A 213 -10.22 2.69 -4.79
C ALA A 213 -10.60 1.35 -5.41
N ASP A 214 -11.87 1.20 -5.75
CA ASP A 214 -12.40 0.00 -6.39
C ASP A 214 -12.12 0.01 -7.90
N PRO A 215 -11.25 -0.88 -8.43
CA PRO A 215 -10.95 -0.94 -9.85
C PRO A 215 -12.08 -1.53 -10.70
N LEU A 216 -13.08 -2.16 -10.09
CA LEU A 216 -14.22 -2.78 -10.77
C LEU A 216 -15.48 -1.91 -10.76
N LEU A 217 -15.44 -0.75 -10.09
CA LEU A 217 -16.59 0.16 -10.06
C LEU A 217 -16.93 0.58 -11.50
N CYS A 218 -18.21 0.50 -11.86
CA CYS A 218 -18.71 0.96 -13.15
C CYS A 218 -19.28 2.38 -13.05
N ASN A 219 -19.05 3.18 -14.08
CA ASN A 219 -19.65 4.50 -14.21
C ASN A 219 -21.08 4.41 -14.81
N ALA A 220 -21.74 5.55 -15.06
CA ALA A 220 -23.08 5.61 -15.65
C ALA A 220 -23.16 5.03 -17.08
N ALA A 221 -22.05 4.84 -17.77
CA ALA A 221 -21.97 4.19 -19.08
C ALA A 221 -21.60 2.69 -18.97
N GLU A 222 -21.64 2.12 -17.77
CA GLU A 222 -21.26 0.73 -17.47
C GLU A 222 -19.78 0.41 -17.80
N LEU A 223 -18.91 1.42 -17.80
CA LEU A 223 -17.50 1.26 -18.07
C LEU A 223 -16.68 1.27 -16.77
N THR A 224 -15.72 0.36 -16.67
CA THR A 224 -14.72 0.34 -15.60
C THR A 224 -13.57 1.33 -15.88
N PRO A 225 -12.76 1.70 -14.88
CA PRO A 225 -11.55 2.51 -15.10
C PRO A 225 -10.60 1.92 -16.15
N ALA A 226 -10.41 0.59 -16.16
CA ALA A 226 -9.58 -0.10 -17.15
C ALA A 226 -10.10 0.07 -18.58
N GLN A 227 -11.41 -0.07 -18.77
CA GLN A 227 -12.04 0.12 -20.08
C GLN A 227 -11.93 1.57 -20.57
N LEU A 228 -12.02 2.57 -19.68
CA LEU A 228 -11.80 3.97 -20.03
C LEU A 228 -10.34 4.21 -20.45
N ALA A 229 -9.37 3.70 -19.69
CA ALA A 229 -7.96 3.80 -20.05
C ALA A 229 -7.69 3.17 -21.43
N GLN A 230 -8.29 2.01 -21.72
CA GLN A 230 -8.18 1.33 -23.00
C GLN A 230 -8.76 2.16 -24.15
N GLN A 231 -9.94 2.78 -23.95
CA GLN A 231 -10.59 3.63 -24.96
C GLN A 231 -9.76 4.87 -25.29
N ASP A 232 -9.09 5.46 -24.31
CA ASP A 232 -8.25 6.66 -24.50
C ASP A 232 -6.79 6.30 -24.89
N GLY A 233 -6.50 5.01 -25.17
CA GLY A 233 -5.22 4.55 -25.71
C GLY A 233 -4.13 4.26 -24.67
N PHE A 234 -4.44 4.30 -23.38
CA PHE A 234 -3.51 4.00 -22.29
C PHE A 234 -3.49 2.48 -21.98
N THR A 235 -3.04 1.68 -22.94
CA THR A 235 -3.10 0.20 -22.87
C THR A 235 -2.34 -0.35 -21.67
N ASP A 236 -1.13 0.16 -21.39
CA ASP A 236 -0.33 -0.31 -20.23
C ASP A 236 -1.03 -0.01 -18.91
N LEU A 237 -1.69 1.14 -18.80
CA LEU A 237 -2.46 1.51 -17.63
C LEU A 237 -3.74 0.67 -17.49
N ALA A 238 -4.40 0.34 -18.60
CA ALA A 238 -5.55 -0.57 -18.61
C ALA A 238 -5.14 -1.96 -18.10
N ASN A 239 -4.05 -2.52 -18.61
CA ASN A 239 -3.50 -3.80 -18.14
C ASN A 239 -3.15 -3.74 -16.63
N ARG A 240 -2.59 -2.61 -16.18
CA ARG A 240 -2.29 -2.43 -14.75
C ARG A 240 -3.54 -2.38 -13.89
N LEU A 241 -4.59 -1.71 -14.31
CA LEU A 241 -5.88 -1.68 -13.61
C LEU A 241 -6.53 -3.06 -13.53
N ASP A 242 -6.42 -3.85 -14.60
CA ASP A 242 -6.85 -5.26 -14.59
C ASP A 242 -6.02 -6.09 -13.59
N GLU A 243 -4.70 -5.90 -13.52
CA GLU A 243 -3.87 -6.55 -12.49
C GLU A 243 -4.28 -6.18 -11.06
N LEU A 244 -4.61 -4.89 -10.83
CA LEU A 244 -5.03 -4.39 -9.52
C LEU A 244 -6.37 -5.00 -9.09
N SER A 245 -7.27 -5.35 -10.01
CA SER A 245 -8.52 -6.05 -9.70
C SER A 245 -8.30 -7.44 -9.11
N PHE A 246 -7.13 -8.03 -9.35
CA PHE A 246 -6.73 -9.33 -8.83
C PHE A 246 -5.69 -9.25 -7.69
N ASP A 247 -5.48 -8.07 -7.08
CA ASP A 247 -4.43 -7.90 -6.06
C ASP A 247 -4.54 -8.91 -4.92
N LEU A 248 -5.76 -9.15 -4.42
CA LEU A 248 -6.00 -10.15 -3.37
C LEU A 248 -5.60 -11.57 -3.79
N THR A 249 -6.03 -12.02 -4.96
CA THR A 249 -5.75 -13.38 -5.45
C THR A 249 -4.28 -13.54 -5.80
N ASN A 250 -3.65 -12.52 -6.37
CA ASN A 250 -2.22 -12.46 -6.63
C ASN A 250 -1.41 -12.59 -5.34
N ARG A 251 -1.79 -11.83 -4.33
CA ARG A 251 -1.12 -11.81 -3.04
C ARG A 251 -1.23 -13.14 -2.31
N LEU A 252 -2.43 -13.70 -2.24
CA LEU A 252 -2.67 -15.01 -1.62
C LEU A 252 -1.94 -16.14 -2.35
N SER A 253 -2.00 -16.17 -3.69
CA SER A 253 -1.32 -17.18 -4.49
C SER A 253 0.20 -17.09 -4.34
N LEU A 254 0.75 -15.87 -4.32
CA LEU A 254 2.17 -15.67 -4.11
C LEU A 254 2.61 -16.13 -2.71
N PHE A 255 1.83 -15.83 -1.68
CA PHE A 255 2.12 -16.27 -0.30
C PHE A 255 2.01 -17.78 -0.13
N LEU A 256 0.99 -18.42 -0.72
CA LEU A 256 0.71 -19.84 -0.55
C LEU A 256 1.52 -20.74 -1.49
N CYS A 257 1.76 -20.27 -2.73
CA CYS A 257 2.32 -21.10 -3.81
C CYS A 257 3.66 -20.57 -4.35
N GLY A 258 4.14 -19.41 -3.88
CA GLY A 258 5.39 -18.78 -4.33
C GLY A 258 5.34 -18.20 -5.75
N ARG A 259 4.17 -18.16 -6.40
CA ARG A 259 3.98 -17.61 -7.75
C ARG A 259 2.63 -16.93 -7.91
N LYS A 260 2.53 -15.98 -8.86
CA LYS A 260 1.27 -15.32 -9.23
C LYS A 260 0.45 -16.24 -10.16
N PRO A 261 -0.90 -16.10 -10.16
CA PRO A 261 -1.78 -16.71 -11.16
C PRO A 261 -1.51 -16.17 -12.57
N ASP A 262 -1.93 -16.91 -13.58
CA ASP A 262 -1.90 -16.47 -14.98
C ASP A 262 -3.28 -15.99 -15.42
N HIS A 263 -3.54 -14.70 -15.25
CA HIS A 263 -4.84 -14.11 -15.58
C HIS A 263 -5.13 -14.09 -17.08
N GLN A 264 -4.09 -14.09 -17.93
CA GLN A 264 -4.25 -14.11 -19.40
C GLN A 264 -4.85 -15.44 -19.88
N HIS A 265 -4.55 -16.52 -19.17
CA HIS A 265 -5.11 -17.85 -19.43
C HIS A 265 -6.30 -18.19 -18.52
N GLN A 266 -6.95 -17.18 -17.92
CA GLN A 266 -8.10 -17.36 -17.03
C GLN A 266 -7.81 -18.19 -15.75
N GLN A 267 -6.56 -18.27 -15.35
CA GLN A 267 -6.17 -18.84 -14.07
C GLN A 267 -6.05 -17.70 -13.04
N HIS A 268 -7.15 -17.39 -12.37
CA HIS A 268 -7.18 -16.26 -11.46
C HIS A 268 -6.79 -16.61 -10.02
N PHE A 269 -6.63 -17.88 -9.70
CA PHE A 269 -6.30 -18.34 -8.37
C PHE A 269 -5.47 -19.64 -8.40
N LEU A 270 -4.46 -19.74 -7.51
CA LEU A 270 -3.66 -20.94 -7.32
C LEU A 270 -3.96 -21.53 -5.94
N ILE A 271 -4.31 -22.82 -5.91
CA ILE A 271 -4.55 -23.55 -4.68
C ILE A 271 -3.35 -24.48 -4.43
N PRO A 272 -2.67 -24.38 -3.26
CA PRO A 272 -1.60 -25.30 -2.94
C PRO A 272 -2.14 -26.73 -2.78
N GLU A 273 -1.37 -27.72 -3.20
CA GLU A 273 -1.68 -29.13 -2.96
C GLU A 273 -1.66 -29.40 -1.44
N LEU A 274 -2.79 -29.79 -0.89
CA LEU A 274 -2.85 -30.20 0.50
C LEU A 274 -2.34 -31.64 0.63
N THR A 275 -1.27 -31.82 1.38
CA THR A 275 -0.79 -33.17 1.72
C THR A 275 -1.91 -33.98 2.39
N ALA A 276 -2.10 -35.20 1.95
CA ALA A 276 -3.25 -36.10 2.12
C ALA A 276 -3.70 -36.44 3.57
N LYS A 277 -3.21 -35.76 4.59
CA LYS A 277 -3.59 -36.02 6.00
C LYS A 277 -4.77 -35.20 6.51
N ASN A 278 -5.19 -34.15 5.79
CA ASN A 278 -6.39 -33.40 6.18
C ASN A 278 -7.59 -34.01 5.46
N SER A 279 -8.48 -34.63 6.23
CA SER A 279 -9.61 -35.37 5.68
C SER A 279 -10.44 -34.47 4.74
N VAL A 280 -10.83 -35.01 3.58
CA VAL A 280 -11.76 -34.41 2.62
C VAL A 280 -13.01 -33.87 3.32
N GLU A 281 -13.39 -34.48 4.43
CA GLU A 281 -14.54 -34.13 5.25
C GLU A 281 -14.36 -32.79 6.01
N THR A 282 -13.15 -32.52 6.51
CA THR A 282 -12.82 -31.22 7.14
C THR A 282 -12.89 -30.09 6.10
N LEU A 283 -12.36 -30.31 4.90
CA LEU A 283 -12.43 -29.33 3.82
C LEU A 283 -13.86 -29.04 3.36
N ARG A 284 -14.70 -30.08 3.25
CA ARG A 284 -16.13 -29.93 2.94
C ARG A 284 -16.86 -29.11 4.00
N SER A 285 -16.60 -29.40 5.29
CA SER A 285 -17.20 -28.66 6.39
C SER A 285 -16.79 -27.19 6.40
N VAL A 286 -15.49 -26.88 6.19
CA VAL A 286 -15.00 -25.50 6.10
C VAL A 286 -15.62 -24.78 4.90
N ARG A 287 -15.65 -25.40 3.70
CA ARG A 287 -16.27 -24.85 2.50
C ARG A 287 -17.74 -24.49 2.73
N PHE A 288 -18.50 -25.41 3.33
CA PHE A 288 -19.90 -25.18 3.63
C PHE A 288 -20.08 -23.99 4.59
N LYS A 289 -19.25 -23.89 5.63
CA LYS A 289 -19.29 -22.76 6.57
C LYS A 289 -18.98 -21.43 5.88
N VAL A 290 -17.98 -21.39 5.00
CA VAL A 290 -17.61 -20.16 4.25
C VAL A 290 -18.72 -19.76 3.28
N GLN A 291 -19.32 -20.72 2.57
CA GLN A 291 -20.45 -20.46 1.65
C GLN A 291 -21.74 -19.99 2.36
N ALA A 292 -21.87 -20.27 3.64
CA ALA A 292 -23.02 -19.84 4.45
C ALA A 292 -22.81 -18.45 5.09
N LEU A 293 -21.65 -17.81 4.90
CA LEU A 293 -21.41 -16.46 5.43
C LEU A 293 -22.19 -15.43 4.61
N PRO A 294 -22.79 -14.43 5.25
CA PRO A 294 -23.26 -13.23 4.55
C PRO A 294 -22.12 -12.51 3.82
N ASP A 295 -22.40 -11.87 2.70
CA ASP A 295 -21.38 -11.25 1.83
C ASP A 295 -20.49 -10.27 2.58
N PHE A 296 -21.05 -9.41 3.43
CA PHE A 296 -20.27 -8.45 4.23
C PHE A 296 -19.32 -9.11 5.23
N VAL A 297 -19.67 -10.28 5.77
CA VAL A 297 -18.80 -11.05 6.68
C VAL A 297 -17.69 -11.75 5.89
N PHE A 298 -18.02 -12.23 4.70
CA PHE A 298 -17.06 -12.85 3.80
C PHE A 298 -16.04 -11.83 3.29
N GLU A 299 -16.48 -10.64 2.90
CA GLU A 299 -15.60 -9.52 2.52
C GLU A 299 -14.65 -9.14 3.65
N LYS A 300 -15.15 -8.99 4.86
CA LYS A 300 -14.32 -8.72 6.03
C LYS A 300 -13.31 -9.84 6.29
N LEU A 301 -13.71 -11.09 6.16
CA LEU A 301 -12.81 -12.23 6.29
C LEU A 301 -11.67 -12.17 5.26
N LEU A 302 -11.96 -11.84 4.01
CA LEU A 302 -10.94 -11.68 2.97
C LEU A 302 -9.97 -10.54 3.31
N GLN A 303 -10.47 -9.42 3.82
CA GLN A 303 -9.64 -8.31 4.27
C GLN A 303 -8.73 -8.74 5.44
N ASP A 304 -9.26 -9.43 6.44
CA ASP A 304 -8.48 -9.93 7.59
C ASP A 304 -7.39 -10.92 7.14
N VAL A 305 -7.68 -11.78 6.16
CA VAL A 305 -6.68 -12.71 5.59
C VAL A 305 -5.58 -11.94 4.84
N TYR A 306 -5.95 -10.95 4.05
CA TYR A 306 -4.98 -10.10 3.34
C TYR A 306 -4.05 -9.38 4.33
N ASP A 307 -4.61 -8.79 5.37
CA ASP A 307 -3.86 -8.07 6.40
C ASP A 307 -2.93 -9.02 7.19
N GLU A 308 -3.35 -10.25 7.44
CA GLU A 308 -2.52 -11.27 8.10
C GLU A 308 -1.35 -11.72 7.20
N VAL A 309 -1.56 -11.88 5.90
CA VAL A 309 -0.47 -12.17 4.95
C VAL A 309 0.57 -11.06 4.96
N ASP A 310 0.11 -9.80 4.86
CA ASP A 310 0.97 -8.62 4.90
C ASP A 310 1.74 -8.52 6.22
N ARG A 311 1.07 -8.79 7.34
CA ARG A 311 1.68 -8.82 8.68
C ARG A 311 2.79 -9.88 8.76
N ARG A 312 2.57 -11.08 8.23
CA ARG A 312 3.56 -12.17 8.25
C ARG A 312 4.78 -11.85 7.41
N GLU A 313 4.58 -11.33 6.19
CA GLU A 313 5.69 -10.90 5.33
C GLU A 313 6.53 -9.80 5.99
N THR A 314 5.88 -8.80 6.57
CA THR A 314 6.54 -7.71 7.30
C THR A 314 7.28 -8.24 8.54
N GLN A 315 6.68 -9.21 9.26
CA GLN A 315 7.32 -9.84 10.41
C GLN A 315 8.58 -10.64 10.00
N ALA A 316 8.51 -11.39 8.92
CA ALA A 316 9.66 -12.14 8.40
C ALA A 316 10.83 -11.20 8.05
N ALA A 317 10.55 -10.09 7.36
CA ALA A 317 11.53 -9.06 7.06
C ALA A 317 12.11 -8.44 8.34
N TRP A 318 11.27 -8.14 9.33
CA TRP A 318 11.66 -7.59 10.63
C TRP A 318 12.62 -8.51 11.38
N VAL A 319 12.28 -9.79 11.53
CA VAL A 319 13.12 -10.78 12.21
C VAL A 319 14.46 -10.91 11.51
N ALA A 320 14.45 -11.02 10.18
CA ALA A 320 15.68 -11.16 9.40
C ALA A 320 16.62 -9.96 9.51
N MET A 321 16.10 -8.74 9.70
CA MET A 321 16.91 -7.53 9.91
C MET A 321 17.48 -7.41 11.33
N ASN A 322 16.82 -8.00 12.33
CA ASN A 322 17.22 -7.89 13.73
C ASN A 322 17.98 -9.12 14.26
N GLN A 323 18.16 -10.19 13.48
CA GLN A 323 18.91 -11.39 13.89
C GLN A 323 20.37 -11.10 14.35
N GLY A 324 20.98 -10.00 13.93
CA GLY A 324 22.29 -9.55 14.41
C GLY A 324 22.29 -8.81 15.76
N LYS A 325 21.11 -8.43 16.30
CA LYS A 325 20.96 -7.69 17.55
C LYS A 325 20.46 -8.53 18.73
N ILE A 326 20.00 -9.78 18.48
CA ILE A 326 19.45 -10.67 19.48
C ILE A 326 20.51 -11.69 19.92
N THR A 327 21.57 -11.22 20.55
CA THR A 327 22.52 -12.09 21.26
C THR A 327 22.43 -11.87 22.76
N SER A 328 21.25 -11.86 23.35
CA SER A 328 21.06 -12.20 24.78
C SER A 328 19.58 -12.06 25.16
N GLY A 329 18.92 -13.19 25.37
CA GLY A 329 17.64 -13.23 26.08
C GLY A 329 16.46 -13.77 25.27
N ASN A 330 16.13 -15.06 25.47
CA ASN A 330 14.96 -15.81 25.05
C ASN A 330 14.93 -16.37 23.62
N GLU A 331 15.52 -17.54 23.49
CA GLU A 331 15.52 -18.40 22.29
C GLU A 331 14.16 -19.03 21.90
N GLN A 332 13.07 -18.76 22.60
CA GLN A 332 11.81 -19.53 22.40
C GLN A 332 10.81 -18.96 21.39
N CYS A 333 11.02 -17.80 20.80
CA CYS A 333 10.06 -17.20 19.85
C CYS A 333 10.48 -17.23 18.37
N VAL A 334 11.65 -17.74 18.02
CA VAL A 334 12.23 -17.61 16.65
C VAL A 334 11.87 -18.76 15.72
N ALA A 335 11.40 -19.89 16.22
CA ALA A 335 11.28 -21.13 15.43
C ALA A 335 9.96 -21.33 14.65
N VAL A 336 9.01 -20.40 14.70
CA VAL A 336 7.63 -20.71 14.23
C VAL A 336 7.23 -20.08 12.90
N PHE A 337 8.02 -19.18 12.30
CA PHE A 337 7.57 -18.46 11.10
C PHE A 337 8.59 -18.39 9.98
N LEU A 338 9.03 -19.56 9.48
CA LEU A 338 9.49 -19.64 8.08
C LEU A 338 8.24 -19.52 7.18
N PRO A 339 8.32 -18.79 6.06
CA PRO A 339 7.21 -18.73 5.12
C PRO A 339 6.84 -20.15 4.70
N VAL A 340 5.55 -20.44 4.68
CA VAL A 340 4.99 -21.72 4.24
C VAL A 340 5.53 -22.12 2.85
N ALA A 341 5.94 -21.14 2.04
CA ALA A 341 6.55 -21.34 0.73
C ALA A 341 7.86 -22.15 0.74
N GLU A 342 8.71 -22.06 1.76
CA GLU A 342 9.96 -22.83 1.79
C GLU A 342 9.75 -24.30 2.13
N SER A 343 8.72 -24.63 2.90
CA SER A 343 8.37 -26.03 3.22
C SER A 343 7.55 -26.71 2.13
N LEU A 344 6.95 -25.96 1.19
CA LEU A 344 6.08 -26.48 0.13
C LEU A 344 6.79 -26.64 -1.22
N HIS A 345 7.99 -26.07 -1.40
CA HIS A 345 8.72 -26.14 -2.68
C HIS A 345 9.16 -27.54 -3.11
N SER A 346 9.11 -28.54 -2.22
CA SER A 346 9.56 -29.91 -2.55
C SER A 346 8.48 -30.81 -3.15
N GLN A 347 7.21 -30.39 -3.24
CA GLN A 347 6.11 -31.26 -3.68
C GLN A 347 5.02 -30.54 -4.51
N GLN A 348 5.36 -29.68 -5.44
CA GLN A 348 4.36 -29.01 -6.29
C GLN A 348 3.99 -29.85 -7.52
N ARG A 349 2.74 -30.30 -7.60
CA ARG A 349 2.05 -30.70 -8.85
C ARG A 349 0.91 -29.72 -9.11
N GLU A 350 0.78 -29.28 -10.37
CA GLU A 350 -0.34 -28.45 -10.82
C GLU A 350 -1.62 -29.28 -10.83
N ILE A 351 -2.65 -28.77 -10.19
CA ILE A 351 -4.01 -29.28 -10.38
C ILE A 351 -4.66 -28.42 -11.47
N SER A 352 -4.90 -29.02 -12.63
CA SER A 352 -5.73 -28.38 -13.65
C SER A 352 -7.17 -28.32 -13.14
N TYR A 353 -7.72 -27.13 -13.07
CA TYR A 353 -9.11 -26.90 -12.65
C TYR A 353 -10.08 -27.37 -13.73
N ASP A 354 -11.07 -28.18 -13.36
CA ASP A 354 -12.15 -28.57 -14.25
C ASP A 354 -13.01 -27.34 -14.57
N LYS A 355 -13.15 -27.02 -15.88
CA LYS A 355 -13.89 -25.85 -16.39
C LYS A 355 -15.34 -25.76 -15.90
N ASN A 356 -15.92 -26.85 -15.40
CA ASN A 356 -17.28 -26.91 -14.91
C ASN A 356 -17.46 -26.34 -13.48
N LEU A 357 -16.36 -26.14 -12.72
CA LEU A 357 -16.45 -25.51 -11.39
C LEU A 357 -16.39 -23.98 -11.45
N GLN A 358 -15.86 -23.41 -12.53
CA GLN A 358 -15.75 -21.95 -12.70
C GLN A 358 -17.11 -21.24 -12.82
N ASN A 359 -18.09 -21.92 -13.44
CA ASN A 359 -19.42 -21.31 -13.66
C ASN A 359 -20.35 -21.30 -12.44
N SER A 360 -20.01 -21.98 -11.35
CA SER A 360 -20.89 -22.06 -10.18
C SER A 360 -20.42 -21.30 -8.95
N THR A 361 -19.16 -20.85 -8.91
CA THR A 361 -18.58 -20.28 -7.67
C THR A 361 -18.14 -18.81 -7.83
N PHE A 362 -17.86 -18.36 -9.05
CA PHE A 362 -17.43 -16.98 -9.31
C PHE A 362 -18.41 -16.18 -10.20
N GLY A 363 -19.39 -16.83 -10.83
CA GLY A 363 -20.43 -16.16 -11.60
C GLY A 363 -21.35 -15.26 -10.78
N ASN A 364 -21.33 -15.38 -9.45
CA ASN A 364 -22.13 -14.55 -8.54
C ASN A 364 -21.30 -13.46 -7.82
N LEU A 365 -20.00 -13.40 -8.03
CA LEU A 365 -19.16 -12.31 -7.50
C LEU A 365 -19.00 -11.13 -8.47
N GLN A 366 -19.58 -11.27 -9.70
CA GLN A 366 -19.60 -10.18 -10.69
C GLN A 366 -20.94 -9.45 -10.78
N LEU A 367 -21.94 -9.81 -9.95
CA LEU A 367 -23.26 -9.17 -10.01
C LEU A 367 -23.82 -8.93 -8.60
N SER A 368 -23.32 -7.92 -7.93
CA SER A 368 -24.10 -7.05 -7.04
C SER A 368 -23.26 -5.90 -6.55
#